data_4c30c10a8649154d5fbad52077e7ef96
#
_entry.id   4c30c10a8649154d5fbad52077e7ef96
#
_cell.length_a   1.000
_cell.length_b   1.000
_cell.length_c   1.000
_cell.angle_alpha   90.00
_cell.angle_beta   90.00
_cell.angle_gamma   90.00
#
_symmetry.space_group_name_H-M   'P 1'
#
loop_
_entity.id
_entity.type
_entity.pdbx_description
1 polymer ?
#
loop_
_entity_poly.entity_id
_entity_poly.type
_entity_poly.pdbx_seq_one_letter_code
_entity_poly.pdbx_strand_id
1 'polypeptide(L)'
;MDNSYKRAVIAGAGPAGLTAAREFLRKTGIKPVIFEADDCVGGISRTVNYKGNRIDIGGHRFFSKNTLVMDIWSSMMPLQSAPSLDEILLGEKRSTDNVPGNPENMQQVWLNRRRVSRIFYLRHFFDYPISLSWSTFANMGLWRTVNAGAGYIWSCMFKKEETSLENFYINRFGKPLYKMFFEDYTTKVWGVHPSLLGADWGSQRVKGLSLLAVLKDVISKSLCSKNSRQKKDVETSLIEQFIYPKLGPGQLWERMADEIVSLSGELYKKQRVTRVIVQDKKVIAVETKDDKGDIKRTDCDYFLSSMPLNELLPSLQGIDIPEDVMRIATELPYRDFITVGLLVKDLKIKNKTKLKTYRNQIPDTWIYIQERDVKIGRLQIFNNWSPYMVEDYENTMWIGLEYFCAEGDEMWNMDDEAFIEMAKDELYKIGLLAKEDVIDAVRIKMPKAYPSYFGSYYSLDKVKDFLDSIENLYCIGRNGQHRYNNMDHSMLTAIEAVKNIEEGGYASKSHIWNVNSETEYHEVKK
;
A
#
# COMPACT_ATOMS: atom_id res chain seq x y z
N MET A 1 -42.60 -13.86 17.89
CA MET A 1 -41.36 -13.16 18.24
C MET A 1 -40.70 -12.82 16.93
N ASP A 2 -40.71 -11.55 16.62
CA ASP A 2 -40.11 -11.05 15.38
C ASP A 2 -38.59 -11.19 15.49
N ASN A 3 -38.02 -12.17 14.82
CA ASN A 3 -36.60 -12.51 14.85
C ASN A 3 -35.88 -11.59 13.87
N SER A 4 -36.06 -10.26 14.01
CA SER A 4 -35.32 -9.28 13.22
C SER A 4 -33.88 -9.21 13.71
N TYR A 5 -32.99 -9.96 13.04
CA TYR A 5 -31.54 -9.81 13.26
C TYR A 5 -31.14 -8.35 12.99
N LYS A 6 -30.36 -7.76 13.91
CA LYS A 6 -29.71 -6.48 13.65
C LYS A 6 -28.86 -6.57 12.37
N ARG A 7 -28.88 -5.51 11.60
CA ARG A 7 -28.19 -5.43 10.31
C ARG A 7 -27.11 -4.36 10.34
N ALA A 8 -25.88 -4.76 9.96
CA ALA A 8 -24.79 -3.82 9.70
C ALA A 8 -24.60 -3.66 8.20
N VAL A 9 -24.85 -2.47 7.67
CA VAL A 9 -24.53 -2.13 6.28
C VAL A 9 -23.09 -1.61 6.22
N ILE A 10 -22.33 -2.12 5.25
CA ILE A 10 -20.91 -1.81 5.06
C ILE A 10 -20.73 -1.26 3.64
N ALA A 11 -20.20 -0.05 3.52
CA ALA A 11 -19.84 0.55 2.25
C ALA A 11 -18.38 0.27 1.91
N GLY A 12 -18.17 -0.52 0.86
CA GLY A 12 -16.88 -0.94 0.32
C GLY A 12 -16.45 -2.35 0.75
N ALA A 13 -16.03 -3.17 -0.23
CA ALA A 13 -15.50 -4.53 -0.05
C ALA A 13 -13.96 -4.58 -0.13
N GLY A 14 -13.29 -3.55 0.35
CA GLY A 14 -11.85 -3.55 0.57
C GLY A 14 -11.45 -4.29 1.87
N PRO A 15 -10.16 -4.31 2.25
CA PRO A 15 -9.66 -4.97 3.45
C PRO A 15 -10.45 -4.64 4.72
N ALA A 16 -10.84 -3.38 4.94
CA ALA A 16 -11.61 -2.96 6.10
C ALA A 16 -13.04 -3.51 6.09
N GLY A 17 -13.77 -3.32 4.98
CA GLY A 17 -15.17 -3.75 4.91
C GLY A 17 -15.34 -5.26 5.00
N LEU A 18 -14.50 -6.02 4.31
CA LEU A 18 -14.51 -7.49 4.39
C LEU A 18 -14.14 -7.98 5.79
N THR A 19 -13.15 -7.36 6.43
CA THR A 19 -12.79 -7.72 7.81
C THR A 19 -13.93 -7.42 8.77
N ALA A 20 -14.59 -6.26 8.65
CA ALA A 20 -15.76 -5.92 9.48
C ALA A 20 -16.88 -6.96 9.34
N ALA A 21 -17.22 -7.34 8.12
CA ALA A 21 -18.25 -8.34 7.87
C ALA A 21 -17.91 -9.70 8.49
N ARG A 22 -16.66 -10.15 8.30
CA ARG A 22 -16.17 -11.39 8.90
C ARG A 22 -16.23 -11.36 10.42
N GLU A 23 -15.83 -10.27 11.04
CA GLU A 23 -15.88 -10.11 12.49
C GLU A 23 -17.32 -10.12 13.02
N PHE A 24 -18.26 -9.43 12.35
CA PHE A 24 -19.69 -9.52 12.70
C PHE A 24 -20.21 -10.95 12.70
N LEU A 25 -19.92 -11.71 11.63
CA LEU A 25 -20.38 -13.11 11.51
C LEU A 25 -19.78 -14.05 12.54
N ARG A 26 -18.57 -13.77 12.99
CA ARG A 26 -17.84 -14.65 13.92
C ARG A 26 -18.05 -14.29 15.40
N LYS A 27 -18.33 -13.03 15.71
CA LYS A 27 -18.36 -12.55 17.09
C LYS A 27 -19.72 -12.07 17.55
N THR A 28 -20.63 -11.75 16.62
CA THR A 28 -21.92 -11.16 16.96
C THR A 28 -23.07 -11.88 16.30
N GLY A 29 -24.32 -11.54 16.69
CA GLY A 29 -25.52 -11.97 15.97
C GLY A 29 -25.99 -10.97 14.92
N ILE A 30 -25.16 -9.99 14.53
CA ILE A 30 -25.47 -8.93 13.57
C ILE A 30 -25.18 -9.41 12.16
N LYS A 31 -26.14 -9.29 11.25
CA LYS A 31 -25.99 -9.70 9.86
C LYS A 31 -25.31 -8.59 9.03
N PRO A 32 -24.12 -8.81 8.45
CA PRO A 32 -23.48 -7.84 7.57
C PRO A 32 -24.06 -7.88 6.16
N VAL A 33 -24.22 -6.69 5.58
CA VAL A 33 -24.58 -6.47 4.17
C VAL A 33 -23.56 -5.51 3.57
N ILE A 34 -22.76 -6.00 2.62
CA ILE A 34 -21.68 -5.23 1.99
C ILE A 34 -22.15 -4.74 0.62
N PHE A 35 -21.95 -3.46 0.35
CA PHE A 35 -22.11 -2.86 -0.96
C PHE A 35 -20.76 -2.40 -1.50
N GLU A 36 -20.38 -2.93 -2.67
CA GLU A 36 -19.15 -2.58 -3.39
C GLU A 36 -19.50 -1.90 -4.72
N ALA A 37 -18.87 -0.75 -4.98
CA ALA A 37 -19.10 0.03 -6.18
C ALA A 37 -18.52 -0.64 -7.44
N ASP A 38 -17.41 -1.36 -7.30
CA ASP A 38 -16.75 -2.07 -8.40
C ASP A 38 -17.34 -3.49 -8.59
N ASP A 39 -16.90 -4.17 -9.65
CA ASP A 39 -17.26 -5.57 -9.93
C ASP A 39 -16.38 -6.59 -9.19
N CYS A 40 -15.35 -6.13 -8.47
CA CYS A 40 -14.39 -6.95 -7.76
C CYS A 40 -14.18 -6.45 -6.31
N VAL A 41 -13.68 -7.34 -5.46
CA VAL A 41 -13.37 -7.04 -4.06
C VAL A 41 -11.88 -6.73 -3.88
N GLY A 42 -11.50 -6.25 -2.69
CA GLY A 42 -10.10 -5.99 -2.31
C GLY A 42 -9.69 -4.52 -2.40
N GLY A 43 -10.53 -3.65 -2.98
CA GLY A 43 -10.23 -2.21 -3.11
C GLY A 43 -8.89 -1.98 -3.83
N ILE A 44 -8.02 -1.13 -3.26
CA ILE A 44 -6.68 -0.88 -3.84
C ILE A 44 -5.74 -2.09 -3.76
N SER A 45 -6.02 -3.07 -2.90
CA SER A 45 -5.21 -4.31 -2.78
C SER A 45 -5.77 -5.49 -3.58
N ARG A 46 -6.63 -5.22 -4.56
CA ARG A 46 -7.07 -6.21 -5.53
C ARG A 46 -5.95 -6.55 -6.52
N THR A 47 -6.06 -7.72 -7.13
CA THR A 47 -5.20 -8.14 -8.25
C THR A 47 -6.05 -8.23 -9.51
N VAL A 48 -5.63 -7.58 -10.57
CA VAL A 48 -6.31 -7.61 -11.87
C VAL A 48 -5.70 -8.70 -12.73
N ASN A 49 -6.54 -9.55 -13.33
CA ASN A 49 -6.11 -10.55 -14.31
C ASN A 49 -6.23 -9.97 -15.72
N TYR A 50 -5.14 -9.95 -16.43
CA TYR A 50 -5.07 -9.51 -17.83
C TYR A 50 -4.47 -10.61 -18.69
N LYS A 51 -5.31 -11.36 -19.42
CA LYS A 51 -4.90 -12.44 -20.33
C LYS A 51 -3.98 -13.48 -19.65
N GLY A 52 -4.32 -13.89 -18.42
CA GLY A 52 -3.52 -14.82 -17.61
C GLY A 52 -2.43 -14.16 -16.75
N ASN A 53 -1.95 -12.99 -17.14
CA ASN A 53 -1.00 -12.22 -16.34
C ASN A 53 -1.72 -11.41 -15.25
N ARG A 54 -1.19 -11.39 -14.03
CA ARG A 54 -1.81 -10.74 -12.89
C ARG A 54 -1.03 -9.51 -12.46
N ILE A 55 -1.73 -8.41 -12.26
CA ILE A 55 -1.14 -7.13 -11.89
C ILE A 55 -1.76 -6.60 -10.59
N ASP A 56 -0.91 -6.23 -9.65
CA ASP A 56 -1.31 -5.56 -8.43
C ASP A 56 -1.35 -4.05 -8.63
N ILE A 57 -2.29 -3.41 -7.98
CA ILE A 57 -2.39 -1.96 -7.96
C ILE A 57 -1.51 -1.42 -6.84
N GLY A 58 -0.20 -1.34 -7.11
CA GLY A 58 0.84 -1.05 -6.13
C GLY A 58 1.37 -2.29 -5.41
N GLY A 59 2.50 -2.16 -4.74
CA GLY A 59 3.15 -3.28 -4.04
C GLY A 59 2.51 -3.56 -2.68
N HIS A 60 1.91 -4.73 -2.51
CA HIS A 60 1.23 -5.15 -1.29
C HIS A 60 1.95 -6.35 -0.65
N ARG A 61 2.78 -6.10 0.36
CA ARG A 61 3.43 -7.15 1.16
C ARG A 61 2.58 -7.51 2.36
N PHE A 62 2.48 -8.79 2.65
CA PHE A 62 1.79 -9.29 3.83
C PHE A 62 2.80 -9.48 4.96
N PHE A 63 2.84 -8.49 5.80
CA PHE A 63 3.57 -8.47 7.04
C PHE A 63 2.87 -7.51 8.01
N SER A 64 2.62 -7.97 9.22
CA SER A 64 2.13 -7.13 10.31
C SER A 64 2.81 -7.52 11.62
N LYS A 65 2.95 -6.57 12.54
CA LYS A 65 3.34 -6.83 13.93
C LYS A 65 2.18 -7.28 14.78
N ASN A 66 0.97 -6.98 14.33
CA ASN A 66 -0.23 -7.36 15.02
C ASN A 66 -0.50 -8.85 14.82
N THR A 67 -0.44 -9.62 15.90
CA THR A 67 -0.62 -11.07 15.88
C THR A 67 -2.01 -11.47 15.42
N LEU A 68 -3.05 -10.72 15.80
CA LEU A 68 -4.43 -11.00 15.39
C LEU A 68 -4.59 -10.91 13.87
N VAL A 69 -3.99 -9.91 13.23
CA VAL A 69 -4.00 -9.79 11.76
C VAL A 69 -3.24 -10.96 11.13
N MET A 70 -2.07 -11.31 11.67
CA MET A 70 -1.29 -12.46 11.18
C MET A 70 -2.06 -13.79 11.34
N ASP A 71 -2.78 -13.96 12.44
CA ASP A 71 -3.63 -15.14 12.69
C ASP A 71 -4.79 -15.21 11.68
N ILE A 72 -5.43 -14.07 11.39
CA ILE A 72 -6.47 -14.01 10.36
C ILE A 72 -5.90 -14.43 9.01
N TRP A 73 -4.78 -13.85 8.57
CA TRP A 73 -4.15 -14.20 7.30
C TRP A 73 -3.76 -15.68 7.23
N SER A 74 -3.15 -16.20 8.30
CA SER A 74 -2.74 -17.61 8.37
C SER A 74 -3.93 -18.57 8.35
N SER A 75 -5.08 -18.14 8.89
CA SER A 75 -6.30 -18.96 8.87
C SER A 75 -6.96 -19.05 7.50
N MET A 76 -6.66 -18.12 6.59
CA MET A 76 -7.27 -18.08 5.25
C MET A 76 -6.63 -19.07 4.28
N MET A 77 -5.32 -19.20 4.32
CA MET A 77 -4.56 -20.05 3.39
C MET A 77 -3.34 -20.65 4.10
N PRO A 78 -2.94 -21.89 3.78
CA PRO A 78 -1.72 -22.49 4.32
C PRO A 78 -0.47 -21.83 3.75
N LEU A 79 0.62 -21.85 4.52
CA LEU A 79 1.95 -21.47 4.02
C LEU A 79 2.50 -22.57 3.11
N GLN A 80 3.28 -22.21 2.09
CA GLN A 80 3.92 -23.19 1.20
C GLN A 80 4.80 -24.18 1.98
N SER A 81 4.61 -25.46 1.69
CA SER A 81 5.39 -26.57 2.23
C SER A 81 6.35 -27.18 1.20
N ALA A 82 6.19 -26.84 -0.08
CA ALA A 82 7.01 -27.30 -1.19
C ALA A 82 7.57 -26.09 -1.98
N PRO A 83 8.61 -26.28 -2.80
CA PRO A 83 9.16 -25.23 -3.64
C PRO A 83 8.12 -24.69 -4.63
N SER A 84 8.13 -23.40 -4.87
CA SER A 84 7.40 -22.74 -5.97
C SER A 84 8.11 -22.95 -7.31
N LEU A 85 7.43 -22.66 -8.42
CA LEU A 85 7.96 -22.87 -9.77
C LEU A 85 9.36 -22.27 -9.96
N ASP A 86 9.60 -21.03 -9.54
CA ASP A 86 10.90 -20.38 -9.64
C ASP A 86 11.98 -21.08 -8.79
N GLU A 87 11.62 -21.57 -7.60
CA GLU A 87 12.52 -22.34 -6.73
C GLU A 87 12.84 -23.71 -7.37
N ILE A 88 11.86 -24.37 -7.99
CA ILE A 88 12.04 -25.63 -8.74
C ILE A 88 13.03 -25.41 -9.89
N LEU A 89 12.84 -24.36 -10.70
CA LEU A 89 13.69 -24.03 -11.84
C LEU A 89 15.14 -23.66 -11.40
N LEU A 90 15.33 -23.20 -10.18
CA LEU A 90 16.64 -22.93 -9.59
C LEU A 90 17.26 -24.14 -8.88
N GLY A 91 16.54 -25.26 -8.80
CA GLY A 91 16.97 -26.46 -8.10
C GLY A 91 16.97 -26.31 -6.57
N GLU A 92 16.22 -25.35 -6.02
CA GLU A 92 16.08 -25.17 -4.58
C GLU A 92 15.19 -26.30 -4.01
N LYS A 93 15.55 -26.78 -2.83
CA LYS A 93 14.78 -27.81 -2.10
C LYS A 93 14.20 -27.19 -0.84
N ARG A 94 12.93 -27.47 -0.55
CA ARG A 94 12.32 -27.24 0.75
C ARG A 94 12.05 -28.59 1.42
N SER A 95 12.13 -28.64 2.73
CA SER A 95 11.70 -29.83 3.49
C SER A 95 10.18 -30.01 3.29
N THR A 96 9.79 -31.13 2.75
CA THR A 96 8.41 -31.50 2.50
C THR A 96 7.95 -32.41 3.63
N ASP A 97 7.76 -31.86 4.83
CA ASP A 97 7.02 -32.58 5.84
C ASP A 97 5.52 -32.48 5.49
N ASN A 98 4.82 -33.55 5.40
CA ASN A 98 3.40 -33.81 5.08
C ASN A 98 2.34 -32.72 5.45
N VAL A 99 2.71 -31.44 5.32
CA VAL A 99 1.88 -30.28 5.62
C VAL A 99 1.22 -29.82 4.31
N PRO A 100 -0.09 -29.50 4.31
CA PRO A 100 -0.74 -28.90 3.15
C PRO A 100 -0.08 -27.56 2.81
N GLY A 101 0.08 -27.25 1.52
CA GLY A 101 0.69 -26.00 1.06
C GLY A 101 1.62 -26.17 -0.15
N ASN A 102 1.49 -27.27 -0.93
CA ASN A 102 2.24 -27.40 -2.17
C ASN A 102 1.70 -26.42 -3.25
N PRO A 103 2.51 -25.43 -3.67
CA PRO A 103 2.05 -24.42 -4.65
C PRO A 103 1.68 -25.02 -6.02
N GLU A 104 2.26 -26.15 -6.42
CA GLU A 104 1.94 -26.79 -7.70
C GLU A 104 0.54 -27.43 -7.70
N ASN A 105 0.08 -27.90 -6.54
CA ASN A 105 -1.18 -28.63 -6.41
C ASN A 105 -2.30 -27.80 -5.77
N MET A 106 -1.96 -26.66 -5.14
CA MET A 106 -2.91 -25.81 -4.43
C MET A 106 -2.97 -24.42 -5.06
N GLN A 107 -4.19 -23.92 -5.28
CA GLN A 107 -4.40 -22.55 -5.76
C GLN A 107 -4.29 -21.53 -4.62
N GLN A 108 -4.83 -21.86 -3.44
CA GLN A 108 -4.87 -20.97 -2.28
C GLN A 108 -3.73 -21.30 -1.32
N VAL A 109 -2.59 -20.63 -1.48
CA VAL A 109 -1.39 -20.84 -0.68
C VAL A 109 -0.58 -19.56 -0.54
N TRP A 110 -0.01 -19.34 0.65
CA TRP A 110 0.97 -18.30 0.90
C TRP A 110 2.35 -18.74 0.45
N LEU A 111 2.97 -17.98 -0.42
CA LEU A 111 4.38 -18.11 -0.77
C LEU A 111 5.24 -17.31 0.21
N ASN A 112 6.42 -17.82 0.54
CA ASN A 112 7.44 -17.09 1.27
C ASN A 112 8.38 -16.43 0.26
N ARG A 113 8.39 -15.09 0.22
CA ARG A 113 9.12 -14.33 -0.79
C ARG A 113 10.23 -13.50 -0.17
N ARG A 114 11.36 -13.38 -0.87
CA ARG A 114 12.47 -12.51 -0.47
C ARG A 114 12.13 -11.06 -0.80
N ARG A 115 12.40 -10.16 0.13
CA ARG A 115 12.26 -8.74 -0.12
C ARG A 115 13.54 -8.20 -0.74
N VAL A 116 13.50 -7.88 -2.01
CA VAL A 116 14.56 -7.12 -2.68
C VAL A 116 13.96 -5.85 -3.26
N SER A 117 14.49 -4.70 -2.85
CA SER A 117 14.09 -3.40 -3.41
C SER A 117 15.32 -2.53 -3.49
N ARG A 118 15.47 -1.83 -4.62
CA ARG A 118 16.59 -0.90 -4.83
C ARG A 118 16.07 0.41 -5.40
N ILE A 119 16.92 1.42 -5.40
CA ILE A 119 16.70 2.70 -6.05
C ILE A 119 17.47 2.69 -7.37
N PHE A 120 16.82 3.09 -8.46
CA PHE A 120 17.46 3.35 -9.74
C PHE A 120 17.57 4.86 -9.94
N TYR A 121 18.82 5.35 -9.95
CA TYR A 121 19.16 6.76 -10.07
C TYR A 121 20.52 6.93 -10.74
N LEU A 122 20.70 7.97 -11.55
CA LEU A 122 21.91 8.20 -12.36
C LEU A 122 22.29 6.98 -13.22
N ARG A 123 21.30 6.21 -13.68
CA ARG A 123 21.47 4.95 -14.44
C ARG A 123 22.20 3.85 -13.65
N HIS A 124 22.20 3.95 -12.30
CA HIS A 124 22.80 2.97 -11.39
C HIS A 124 21.80 2.50 -10.33
N PHE A 125 22.04 1.31 -9.79
CA PHE A 125 21.30 0.79 -8.64
C PHE A 125 21.96 1.19 -7.33
N PHE A 126 21.13 1.67 -6.41
CA PHE A 126 21.48 1.92 -5.01
C PHE A 126 20.63 1.05 -4.11
N ASP A 127 21.19 0.64 -2.97
CA ASP A 127 20.44 -0.13 -1.97
C ASP A 127 19.30 0.69 -1.37
N TYR A 128 18.23 0.00 -0.97
CA TYR A 128 17.15 0.62 -0.22
C TYR A 128 16.95 -0.09 1.14
N PRO A 129 17.07 0.61 2.27
CA PRO A 129 17.48 2.02 2.38
C PRO A 129 18.91 2.25 1.92
N ILE A 130 19.20 3.50 1.56
CA ILE A 130 20.54 3.88 1.07
C ILE A 130 21.58 3.52 2.13
N SER A 131 22.54 2.68 1.73
CA SER A 131 23.69 2.30 2.55
C SER A 131 24.93 3.11 2.15
N LEU A 132 25.79 3.44 3.11
CA LEU A 132 27.08 4.07 2.86
C LEU A 132 28.11 3.00 2.49
N SER A 133 27.95 2.42 1.31
CA SER A 133 28.83 1.38 0.75
C SER A 133 29.78 1.95 -0.31
N TRP A 134 30.87 1.24 -0.58
CA TRP A 134 31.75 1.59 -1.69
C TRP A 134 31.03 1.68 -3.04
N SER A 135 30.04 0.83 -3.28
CA SER A 135 29.21 0.88 -4.47
C SER A 135 28.38 2.17 -4.54
N THR A 136 27.83 2.63 -3.42
CA THR A 136 27.11 3.91 -3.34
C THR A 136 28.03 5.07 -3.71
N PHE A 137 29.22 5.14 -3.14
CA PHE A 137 30.18 6.22 -3.45
C PHE A 137 30.67 6.17 -4.89
N ALA A 138 30.96 4.98 -5.42
CA ALA A 138 31.35 4.80 -6.81
C ALA A 138 30.26 5.25 -7.78
N ASN A 139 29.01 4.88 -7.51
CA ASN A 139 27.85 5.25 -8.33
C ASN A 139 27.51 6.75 -8.25
N MET A 140 27.75 7.40 -7.11
CA MET A 140 27.57 8.86 -6.95
C MET A 140 28.68 9.66 -7.64
N GLY A 141 29.88 9.12 -7.70
CA GLY A 141 31.10 9.81 -8.12
C GLY A 141 31.68 10.72 -7.02
N LEU A 142 32.98 11.02 -7.15
CA LEU A 142 33.77 11.68 -6.11
C LEU A 142 33.20 13.04 -5.70
N TRP A 143 32.88 13.90 -6.68
CA TRP A 143 32.40 15.26 -6.41
C TRP A 143 31.09 15.30 -5.62
N ARG A 144 30.11 14.47 -6.03
CA ARG A 144 28.83 14.36 -5.31
C ARG A 144 29.01 13.80 -3.91
N THR A 145 29.92 12.84 -3.74
CA THR A 145 30.23 12.24 -2.44
C THR A 145 30.82 13.26 -1.47
N VAL A 146 31.81 14.07 -1.93
CA VAL A 146 32.40 15.13 -1.11
C VAL A 146 31.37 16.19 -0.76
N ASN A 147 30.55 16.63 -1.72
CA ASN A 147 29.51 17.61 -1.48
C ASN A 147 28.42 17.09 -0.52
N ALA A 148 28.07 15.81 -0.62
CA ALA A 148 27.14 15.16 0.31
C ALA A 148 27.71 15.14 1.75
N GLY A 149 28.97 14.78 1.91
CA GLY A 149 29.66 14.80 3.20
C GLY A 149 29.73 16.20 3.82
N ALA A 150 30.14 17.20 3.05
CA ALA A 150 30.17 18.60 3.50
C ALA A 150 28.78 19.12 3.90
N GLY A 151 27.78 18.83 3.07
CA GLY A 151 26.38 19.22 3.35
C GLY A 151 25.80 18.54 4.58
N TYR A 152 26.19 17.30 4.84
CA TYR A 152 25.80 16.57 6.05
C TYR A 152 26.43 17.20 7.31
N ILE A 153 27.76 17.47 7.28
CA ILE A 153 28.45 18.13 8.39
C ILE A 153 27.81 19.50 8.68
N TRP A 154 27.51 20.27 7.62
CA TRP A 154 26.83 21.56 7.74
C TRP A 154 25.48 21.42 8.45
N SER A 155 24.65 20.44 8.05
CA SER A 155 23.32 20.22 8.66
C SER A 155 23.40 19.71 10.11
N CYS A 156 24.50 19.07 10.52
CA CYS A 156 24.74 18.73 11.91
C CYS A 156 25.00 19.96 12.79
N MET A 157 25.70 20.96 12.26
CA MET A 157 26.01 22.20 12.97
C MET A 157 24.89 23.23 12.95
N PHE A 158 24.13 23.29 11.85
CA PHE A 158 23.09 24.28 11.62
C PHE A 158 21.74 23.60 11.35
N LYS A 159 21.06 23.21 12.43
CA LYS A 159 19.72 22.62 12.35
C LYS A 159 18.67 23.66 11.99
N LYS A 160 17.74 23.28 11.13
CA LYS A 160 16.55 24.06 10.79
C LYS A 160 15.40 23.65 11.70
N GLU A 161 14.44 24.55 11.91
CA GLU A 161 13.16 24.18 12.50
C GLU A 161 12.42 23.18 11.60
N GLU A 162 11.97 22.06 12.18
CA GLU A 162 11.31 20.98 11.44
C GLU A 162 9.83 21.28 11.18
N THR A 163 9.53 22.39 10.51
CA THR A 163 8.16 22.78 10.12
C THR A 163 7.69 22.07 8.85
N SER A 164 8.60 21.54 8.05
CA SER A 164 8.30 20.88 6.79
C SER A 164 9.08 19.58 6.61
N LEU A 165 8.59 18.72 5.73
CA LEU A 165 9.27 17.48 5.34
C LEU A 165 10.65 17.75 4.70
N GLU A 166 10.79 18.85 3.97
CA GLU A 166 12.09 19.30 3.45
C GLU A 166 13.09 19.53 4.59
N ASN A 167 12.74 20.34 5.58
CA ASN A 167 13.62 20.65 6.71
C ASN A 167 13.92 19.39 7.53
N PHE A 168 12.93 18.50 7.70
CA PHE A 168 13.10 17.20 8.34
C PHE A 168 14.18 16.36 7.66
N TYR A 169 14.16 16.25 6.34
CA TYR A 169 15.17 15.51 5.59
C TYR A 169 16.53 16.20 5.55
N ILE A 170 16.56 17.52 5.37
CA ILE A 170 17.81 18.28 5.37
C ILE A 170 18.54 18.13 6.71
N ASN A 171 17.84 18.19 7.82
CA ASN A 171 18.42 18.01 9.15
C ASN A 171 19.05 16.63 9.36
N ARG A 172 18.54 15.60 8.70
CA ARG A 172 19.00 14.20 8.86
C ARG A 172 20.06 13.78 7.86
N PHE A 173 19.98 14.28 6.64
CA PHE A 173 20.80 13.81 5.53
C PHE A 173 21.69 14.89 4.90
N GLY A 174 21.45 16.16 5.22
CA GLY A 174 22.06 17.30 4.54
C GLY A 174 21.38 17.63 3.22
N LYS A 175 21.46 18.90 2.83
CA LYS A 175 20.81 19.42 1.61
C LYS A 175 21.18 18.67 0.32
N PRO A 176 22.45 18.26 0.08
CA PRO A 176 22.81 17.57 -1.15
C PRO A 176 22.18 16.17 -1.27
N LEU A 177 22.18 15.36 -0.19
CA LEU A 177 21.54 14.04 -0.20
C LEU A 177 20.02 14.15 -0.27
N TYR A 178 19.42 15.14 0.42
CA TYR A 178 18.00 15.44 0.28
C TYR A 178 17.62 15.69 -1.17
N LYS A 179 18.36 16.57 -1.86
CA LYS A 179 18.11 16.88 -3.27
C LYS A 179 18.30 15.70 -4.21
N MET A 180 19.22 14.80 -3.90
CA MET A 180 19.50 13.63 -4.74
C MET A 180 18.45 12.52 -4.59
N PHE A 181 18.01 12.22 -3.36
CA PHE A 181 17.26 11.01 -3.09
C PHE A 181 15.84 11.22 -2.55
N PHE A 182 15.48 12.46 -2.20
CA PHE A 182 14.18 12.71 -1.57
C PHE A 182 13.34 13.77 -2.29
N GLU A 183 13.93 14.89 -2.71
CA GLU A 183 13.19 16.05 -3.23
C GLU A 183 12.32 15.68 -4.44
N ASP A 184 12.96 15.20 -5.52
CA ASP A 184 12.26 14.92 -6.77
C ASP A 184 11.31 13.72 -6.66
N TYR A 185 11.75 12.66 -5.96
CA TYR A 185 10.90 11.50 -5.77
C TYR A 185 9.67 11.81 -4.92
N THR A 186 9.84 12.56 -3.83
CA THR A 186 8.72 12.99 -2.98
C THR A 186 7.76 13.89 -3.75
N THR A 187 8.30 14.84 -4.54
CA THR A 187 7.48 15.70 -5.42
C THR A 187 6.72 14.88 -6.46
N LYS A 188 7.37 13.89 -7.07
CA LYS A 188 6.73 12.97 -8.03
C LYS A 188 5.57 12.20 -7.41
N VAL A 189 5.75 11.66 -6.19
CA VAL A 189 4.73 10.89 -5.48
C VAL A 189 3.57 11.77 -5.02
N TRP A 190 3.84 12.91 -4.38
CA TRP A 190 2.81 13.73 -3.74
C TRP A 190 2.26 14.86 -4.61
N GLY A 191 2.90 15.16 -5.74
CA GLY A 191 2.50 16.24 -6.64
C GLY A 191 2.76 17.65 -6.10
N VAL A 192 3.34 17.75 -4.90
CA VAL A 192 3.71 19.01 -4.25
C VAL A 192 5.13 18.94 -3.72
N HIS A 193 5.81 20.09 -3.66
CA HIS A 193 7.18 20.14 -3.15
C HIS A 193 7.22 19.78 -1.65
N PRO A 194 8.26 19.06 -1.14
CA PRO A 194 8.37 18.66 0.26
C PRO A 194 8.34 19.81 1.27
N SER A 195 8.60 21.05 0.87
CA SER A 195 8.45 22.23 1.72
C SER A 195 6.99 22.53 2.10
N LEU A 196 6.02 22.01 1.35
CA LEU A 196 4.58 22.17 1.60
C LEU A 196 3.96 21.00 2.39
N LEU A 197 4.73 19.96 2.63
CA LEU A 197 4.32 18.79 3.42
C LEU A 197 4.81 18.95 4.86
N GLY A 198 3.98 18.58 5.83
CA GLY A 198 4.34 18.62 7.24
C GLY A 198 5.47 17.65 7.61
N ALA A 199 6.26 18.00 8.61
CA ALA A 199 7.36 17.17 9.09
C ALA A 199 6.89 15.85 9.73
N ASP A 200 5.69 15.82 10.29
CA ASP A 200 5.04 14.66 10.90
C ASP A 200 4.93 13.48 9.93
N TRP A 201 4.66 13.76 8.67
CA TRP A 201 4.63 12.73 7.63
C TRP A 201 5.99 12.01 7.47
N GLY A 202 7.10 12.75 7.54
CA GLY A 202 8.46 12.18 7.49
C GLY A 202 8.81 11.40 8.75
N SER A 203 8.33 11.86 9.89
CA SER A 203 8.61 11.22 11.18
C SER A 203 8.04 9.81 11.27
N GLN A 204 6.91 9.54 10.65
CA GLN A 204 6.29 8.21 10.61
C GLN A 204 7.08 7.20 9.75
N ARG A 205 7.88 7.65 8.76
CA ARG A 205 8.52 6.74 7.78
C ARG A 205 10.03 6.65 7.86
N VAL A 206 10.70 7.62 8.48
CA VAL A 206 12.16 7.75 8.46
C VAL A 206 12.80 7.71 9.85
N LYS A 207 12.02 7.44 10.90
CA LYS A 207 12.57 7.23 12.25
C LYS A 207 13.52 6.02 12.25
N GLY A 208 14.68 6.21 12.86
CA GLY A 208 15.72 5.16 12.96
C GLY A 208 16.84 5.26 11.92
N LEU A 209 16.69 6.01 10.83
CA LEU A 209 17.78 6.25 9.89
C LEU A 209 18.67 7.40 10.38
N SER A 210 19.59 7.12 11.29
CA SER A 210 20.66 8.03 11.65
C SER A 210 21.91 7.69 10.83
N LEU A 211 22.33 8.60 9.93
CA LEU A 211 23.60 8.49 9.21
C LEU A 211 24.79 8.35 10.17
N LEU A 212 24.72 8.95 11.36
CA LEU A 212 25.75 8.78 12.40
C LEU A 212 25.82 7.36 12.94
N ALA A 213 24.68 6.67 13.11
CA ALA A 213 24.68 5.26 13.52
C ALA A 213 25.27 4.38 12.43
N VAL A 214 24.93 4.64 11.16
CA VAL A 214 25.49 3.94 10.00
C VAL A 214 26.99 4.24 9.84
N LEU A 215 27.43 5.49 9.99
CA LEU A 215 28.86 5.86 9.96
C LEU A 215 29.63 5.22 11.11
N LYS A 216 29.10 5.21 12.33
CA LYS A 216 29.71 4.51 13.46
C LYS A 216 29.86 3.01 13.19
N ASP A 217 28.87 2.39 12.59
CA ASP A 217 28.88 0.96 12.26
C ASP A 217 29.93 0.66 11.16
N VAL A 218 30.01 1.50 10.12
CA VAL A 218 31.03 1.37 9.05
C VAL A 218 32.45 1.60 9.60
N ILE A 219 32.65 2.61 10.45
CA ILE A 219 33.96 2.89 11.06
C ILE A 219 34.35 1.78 12.06
N SER A 220 33.40 1.31 12.86
CA SER A 220 33.65 0.21 13.80
C SER A 220 33.97 -1.11 13.11
N LYS A 221 33.29 -1.41 12.00
CA LYS A 221 33.58 -2.59 11.16
C LYS A 221 34.88 -2.47 10.39
N SER A 222 35.32 -1.27 10.06
CA SER A 222 36.59 -1.01 9.38
C SER A 222 37.80 -1.06 10.33
N LEU A 223 37.60 -0.79 11.62
CA LEU A 223 38.65 -0.76 12.64
C LEU A 223 38.77 -2.06 13.44
N CYS A 224 37.75 -2.92 13.45
CA CYS A 224 37.77 -4.22 14.13
C CYS A 224 38.08 -5.35 13.14
N SER A 225 39.37 -5.65 12.97
CA SER A 225 39.85 -6.90 12.41
C SER A 225 39.41 -8.10 13.27
N LYS A 226 38.82 -9.09 12.59
CA LYS A 226 38.75 -10.53 12.97
C LYS A 226 38.63 -10.85 14.47
N ASN A 227 37.49 -11.10 14.94
CA ASN A 227 37.02 -12.02 15.99
C ASN A 227 36.01 -11.37 16.93
N SER A 228 34.77 -11.40 16.54
CA SER A 228 33.69 -11.68 17.48
C SER A 228 32.37 -11.88 16.71
N ARG A 229 31.93 -13.13 16.64
CA ARG A 229 30.56 -13.49 16.38
C ARG A 229 29.73 -13.10 17.62
N GLN A 230 29.40 -11.85 17.72
CA GLN A 230 28.26 -11.39 18.53
C GLN A 230 27.44 -10.48 17.64
N LYS A 231 26.33 -11.02 17.15
CA LYS A 231 25.23 -10.28 16.59
C LYS A 231 24.73 -9.31 17.68
N LYS A 232 25.16 -8.05 17.66
CA LYS A 232 24.38 -6.96 18.23
C LYS A 232 23.50 -6.48 17.09
N ASP A 233 22.21 -6.66 17.29
CA ASP A 233 21.16 -6.19 16.40
C ASP A 233 21.32 -4.68 16.17
N VAL A 234 21.83 -4.33 15.01
CA VAL A 234 21.69 -2.98 14.47
C VAL A 234 20.25 -2.90 13.97
N GLU A 235 19.48 -1.97 14.50
CA GLU A 235 18.04 -1.73 14.25
C GLU A 235 17.70 -1.33 12.80
N THR A 236 18.22 -2.04 11.84
CA THR A 236 17.88 -1.91 10.42
C THR A 236 17.65 -3.27 9.77
N SER A 237 17.12 -4.23 10.52
CA SER A 237 16.59 -5.43 9.88
C SER A 237 15.28 -5.09 9.20
N LEU A 238 15.35 -4.45 8.04
CA LEU A 238 14.28 -4.52 7.06
C LEU A 238 13.92 -6.00 6.93
N ILE A 239 12.63 -6.29 7.01
CA ILE A 239 12.11 -7.63 6.84
C ILE A 239 12.70 -8.24 5.57
N GLU A 240 13.51 -9.28 5.70
CA GLU A 240 14.16 -9.94 4.56
C GLU A 240 13.19 -10.82 3.78
N GLN A 241 12.09 -11.23 4.41
CA GLN A 241 11.08 -12.12 3.85
C GLN A 241 9.67 -11.62 4.21
N PHE A 242 8.72 -11.90 3.34
CA PHE A 242 7.30 -11.63 3.54
C PHE A 242 6.47 -12.77 2.94
N ILE A 243 5.24 -12.94 3.40
CA ILE A 243 4.30 -13.86 2.77
C ILE A 243 3.52 -13.15 1.67
N TYR A 244 3.15 -13.90 0.64
CA TYR A 244 2.44 -13.36 -0.51
C TYR A 244 1.52 -14.42 -1.12
N PRO A 245 0.25 -14.10 -1.44
CA PRO A 245 -0.64 -15.08 -2.04
C PRO A 245 -0.14 -15.52 -3.41
N LYS A 246 -0.29 -16.79 -3.74
CA LYS A 246 0.16 -17.36 -5.03
C LYS A 246 -0.28 -16.53 -6.24
N LEU A 247 -1.51 -16.03 -6.23
CA LEU A 247 -2.13 -15.30 -7.34
C LEU A 247 -2.31 -13.81 -7.07
N GLY A 248 -1.52 -13.24 -6.15
CA GLY A 248 -1.58 -11.82 -5.77
C GLY A 248 -2.49 -11.53 -4.57
N PRO A 249 -2.41 -10.32 -3.99
CA PRO A 249 -3.14 -9.95 -2.76
C PRO A 249 -4.66 -10.04 -2.90
N GLY A 250 -5.20 -9.84 -4.10
CA GLY A 250 -6.63 -9.98 -4.38
C GLY A 250 -7.19 -11.34 -3.96
N GLN A 251 -6.38 -12.40 -4.09
CA GLN A 251 -6.78 -13.77 -3.74
C GLN A 251 -7.21 -13.92 -2.27
N LEU A 252 -6.56 -13.21 -1.35
CA LEU A 252 -6.97 -13.19 0.06
C LEU A 252 -8.37 -12.59 0.23
N TRP A 253 -8.63 -11.48 -0.43
CA TRP A 253 -9.89 -10.76 -0.30
C TRP A 253 -11.04 -11.50 -0.97
N GLU A 254 -10.79 -12.15 -2.10
CA GLU A 254 -11.73 -13.08 -2.74
C GLU A 254 -12.08 -14.22 -1.80
N ARG A 255 -11.07 -14.85 -1.18
CA ARG A 255 -11.28 -15.92 -0.20
C ARG A 255 -12.07 -15.48 1.02
N MET A 256 -11.81 -14.26 1.53
CA MET A 256 -12.56 -13.70 2.66
C MET A 256 -14.01 -13.39 2.26
N ALA A 257 -14.24 -12.89 1.05
CA ALA A 257 -15.59 -12.67 0.52
C ALA A 257 -16.39 -13.98 0.40
N ASP A 258 -15.76 -15.06 -0.08
CA ASP A 258 -16.38 -16.38 -0.17
C ASP A 258 -16.73 -16.92 1.24
N GLU A 259 -15.84 -16.76 2.23
CA GLU A 259 -16.13 -17.11 3.62
C GLU A 259 -17.34 -16.34 4.16
N ILE A 260 -17.41 -15.02 3.94
CA ILE A 260 -18.52 -14.17 4.39
C ILE A 260 -19.85 -14.67 3.80
N VAL A 261 -19.89 -14.96 2.50
CA VAL A 261 -21.10 -15.45 1.83
C VAL A 261 -21.49 -16.84 2.35
N SER A 262 -20.51 -17.73 2.56
CA SER A 262 -20.75 -19.07 3.11
C SER A 262 -21.33 -19.05 4.54
N LEU A 263 -21.00 -18.01 5.31
CA LEU A 263 -21.53 -17.76 6.65
C LEU A 263 -22.83 -16.93 6.65
N SER A 264 -23.49 -16.79 5.51
CA SER A 264 -24.76 -16.06 5.32
C SER A 264 -24.67 -14.54 5.42
N GLY A 265 -23.49 -13.96 5.27
CA GLY A 265 -23.32 -12.54 4.97
C GLY A 265 -23.75 -12.21 3.55
N GLU A 266 -24.13 -10.98 3.30
CA GLU A 266 -24.55 -10.52 1.97
C GLU A 266 -23.47 -9.63 1.35
N LEU A 267 -23.14 -9.86 0.07
CA LEU A 267 -22.18 -9.05 -0.69
C LEU A 267 -22.78 -8.71 -2.06
N TYR A 268 -22.95 -7.43 -2.32
CA TYR A 268 -23.47 -6.90 -3.58
C TYR A 268 -22.40 -6.05 -4.27
N LYS A 269 -21.95 -6.48 -5.44
CA LYS A 269 -21.02 -5.76 -6.31
C LYS A 269 -21.79 -4.87 -7.29
N LYS A 270 -21.11 -3.86 -7.87
CA LYS A 270 -21.73 -2.86 -8.76
C LYS A 270 -22.92 -2.14 -8.11
N GLN A 271 -22.78 -1.91 -6.81
CA GLN A 271 -23.77 -1.23 -5.99
C GLN A 271 -23.07 -0.10 -5.20
N ARG A 272 -23.09 1.09 -5.77
CA ARG A 272 -22.48 2.27 -5.13
C ARG A 272 -23.45 2.87 -4.11
N VAL A 273 -23.01 3.03 -2.87
CA VAL A 273 -23.74 3.82 -1.86
C VAL A 273 -23.73 5.29 -2.31
N THR A 274 -24.92 5.86 -2.49
CA THR A 274 -25.11 7.23 -2.98
C THR A 274 -25.77 8.15 -1.96
N ARG A 275 -26.53 7.58 -1.00
CA ARG A 275 -27.19 8.33 0.08
C ARG A 275 -27.14 7.55 1.38
N VAL A 276 -26.91 8.27 2.47
CA VAL A 276 -26.91 7.76 3.84
C VAL A 276 -27.94 8.56 4.62
N ILE A 277 -29.05 7.91 5.01
CA ILE A 277 -30.20 8.56 5.62
C ILE A 277 -30.03 8.55 7.13
N VAL A 278 -29.94 9.74 7.70
CA VAL A 278 -29.76 9.97 9.14
C VAL A 278 -31.06 10.52 9.74
N GLN A 279 -31.48 9.98 10.85
CA GLN A 279 -32.57 10.47 11.67
C GLN A 279 -32.18 10.40 13.15
N ASP A 280 -32.43 11.45 13.90
CA ASP A 280 -32.13 11.53 15.35
C ASP A 280 -30.69 11.08 15.67
N LYS A 281 -29.72 11.57 14.90
CA LYS A 281 -28.28 11.22 15.00
C LYS A 281 -27.96 9.73 14.79
N LYS A 282 -28.82 9.01 14.08
CA LYS A 282 -28.59 7.60 13.71
C LYS A 282 -28.78 7.41 12.21
N VAL A 283 -27.92 6.65 11.61
CA VAL A 283 -28.14 6.14 10.26
C VAL A 283 -29.24 5.08 10.34
N ILE A 284 -30.32 5.31 9.62
CA ILE A 284 -31.48 4.39 9.58
C ILE A 284 -31.53 3.57 8.31
N ALA A 285 -30.95 4.08 7.22
CA ALA A 285 -30.90 3.39 5.93
C ALA A 285 -29.79 3.94 5.04
N VAL A 286 -29.43 3.17 4.02
CA VAL A 286 -28.61 3.64 2.89
C VAL A 286 -29.34 3.41 1.58
N GLU A 287 -29.05 4.24 0.58
CA GLU A 287 -29.47 4.01 -0.79
C GLU A 287 -28.25 3.71 -1.66
N THR A 288 -28.35 2.62 -2.42
CA THR A 288 -27.36 2.21 -3.40
C THR A 288 -27.88 2.41 -4.81
N LYS A 289 -26.99 2.68 -5.74
CA LYS A 289 -27.27 2.80 -7.17
C LYS A 289 -26.40 1.79 -7.93
N ASP A 290 -27.02 1.03 -8.82
CA ASP A 290 -26.33 0.09 -9.70
C ASP A 290 -25.87 0.73 -11.03
N ASP A 291 -25.22 -0.06 -11.90
CA ASP A 291 -24.75 0.38 -13.23
C ASP A 291 -25.89 0.75 -14.18
N LYS A 292 -27.13 0.28 -13.93
CA LYS A 292 -28.33 0.60 -14.71
C LYS A 292 -29.00 1.88 -14.24
N GLY A 293 -28.60 2.38 -13.07
CA GLY A 293 -29.17 3.55 -12.44
C GLY A 293 -30.29 3.24 -11.45
N ASP A 294 -30.59 1.96 -11.19
CA ASP A 294 -31.62 1.55 -10.25
C ASP A 294 -31.19 1.84 -8.82
N ILE A 295 -32.10 2.42 -8.04
CA ILE A 295 -31.86 2.79 -6.65
C ILE A 295 -32.54 1.79 -5.73
N LYS A 296 -31.77 1.26 -4.77
CA LYS A 296 -32.27 0.35 -3.73
C LYS A 296 -32.02 0.95 -2.35
N ARG A 297 -33.06 1.03 -1.53
CA ARG A 297 -32.94 1.38 -0.11
C ARG A 297 -32.75 0.12 0.74
N THR A 298 -31.83 0.20 1.71
CA THR A 298 -31.57 -0.85 2.69
C THR A 298 -31.50 -0.24 4.09
N ASP A 299 -32.41 -0.66 4.96
CA ASP A 299 -32.44 -0.21 6.36
C ASP A 299 -31.32 -0.91 7.14
N CYS A 300 -30.77 -0.22 8.14
CA CYS A 300 -29.66 -0.73 8.95
C CYS A 300 -29.69 -0.23 10.39
N ASP A 301 -29.15 -1.03 11.31
CA ASP A 301 -28.91 -0.67 12.70
C ASP A 301 -27.53 -0.03 12.88
N TYR A 302 -26.55 -0.43 12.06
CA TYR A 302 -25.20 0.08 12.04
C TYR A 302 -24.73 0.34 10.60
N PHE A 303 -23.96 1.40 10.42
CA PHE A 303 -23.35 1.73 9.14
C PHE A 303 -21.85 1.89 9.28
N LEU A 304 -21.08 1.07 8.56
CA LEU A 304 -19.62 1.15 8.50
C LEU A 304 -19.21 1.66 7.11
N SER A 305 -18.47 2.76 7.06
CA SER A 305 -18.06 3.37 5.80
C SER A 305 -16.56 3.29 5.59
N SER A 306 -16.14 2.69 4.49
CA SER A 306 -14.78 2.82 3.95
C SER A 306 -14.71 3.79 2.76
N MET A 307 -15.81 4.49 2.47
CA MET A 307 -15.89 5.51 1.43
C MET A 307 -14.93 6.66 1.71
N PRO A 308 -14.39 7.31 0.68
CA PRO A 308 -13.68 8.57 0.85
C PRO A 308 -14.56 9.60 1.57
N LEU A 309 -13.99 10.36 2.52
CA LEU A 309 -14.76 11.34 3.32
C LEU A 309 -15.38 12.43 2.45
N ASN A 310 -14.72 12.80 1.33
CA ASN A 310 -15.27 13.76 0.37
C ASN A 310 -16.44 13.21 -0.46
N GLU A 311 -16.76 11.91 -0.37
CA GLU A 311 -17.98 11.30 -0.92
C GLU A 311 -18.99 10.99 0.19
N LEU A 312 -18.52 10.59 1.37
CA LEU A 312 -19.39 10.24 2.48
C LEU A 312 -20.18 11.45 2.98
N LEU A 313 -19.52 12.59 3.26
CA LEU A 313 -20.23 13.74 3.82
C LEU A 313 -21.34 14.28 2.91
N PRO A 314 -21.11 14.50 1.59
CA PRO A 314 -22.18 14.92 0.68
C PRO A 314 -23.30 13.90 0.54
N SER A 315 -23.09 12.64 0.88
CA SER A 315 -24.11 11.58 0.81
C SER A 315 -25.06 11.58 2.02
N LEU A 316 -24.70 12.22 3.13
CA LEU A 316 -25.53 12.28 4.35
C LEU A 316 -26.77 13.11 4.11
N GLN A 317 -27.93 12.59 4.51
CA GLN A 317 -29.21 13.27 4.42
C GLN A 317 -29.98 13.16 5.75
N GLY A 318 -30.78 14.19 6.06
CA GLY A 318 -31.56 14.23 7.31
C GLY A 318 -30.78 14.73 8.52
N ILE A 319 -29.60 15.31 8.30
CA ILE A 319 -28.76 15.95 9.33
C ILE A 319 -28.16 17.23 8.75
N ASP A 320 -28.14 18.30 9.55
CA ASP A 320 -27.49 19.55 9.18
C ASP A 320 -25.97 19.43 9.36
N ILE A 321 -25.23 19.61 8.28
CA ILE A 321 -23.76 19.56 8.26
C ILE A 321 -23.25 21.01 8.31
N PRO A 322 -22.43 21.40 9.30
CA PRO A 322 -21.84 22.74 9.32
C PRO A 322 -21.06 23.01 8.02
N GLU A 323 -21.20 24.22 7.49
CA GLU A 323 -20.63 24.60 6.20
C GLU A 323 -19.11 24.43 6.15
N ASP A 324 -18.42 24.75 7.25
CA ASP A 324 -16.97 24.57 7.35
C ASP A 324 -16.57 23.08 7.39
N VAL A 325 -17.37 22.20 7.99
CA VAL A 325 -17.14 20.75 8.00
C VAL A 325 -17.33 20.17 6.60
N MET A 326 -18.39 20.57 5.89
CA MET A 326 -18.64 20.14 4.51
C MET A 326 -17.49 20.58 3.61
N ARG A 327 -17.07 21.86 3.70
CA ARG A 327 -15.96 22.40 2.92
C ARG A 327 -14.65 21.64 3.20
N ILE A 328 -14.28 21.43 4.47
CA ILE A 328 -13.08 20.68 4.83
C ILE A 328 -13.11 19.29 4.20
N ALA A 329 -14.21 18.56 4.33
CA ALA A 329 -14.32 17.20 3.81
C ALA A 329 -14.21 17.12 2.29
N THR A 330 -14.89 18.04 1.57
CA THR A 330 -14.89 18.06 0.10
C THR A 330 -13.55 18.49 -0.49
N GLU A 331 -12.79 19.31 0.23
CA GLU A 331 -11.45 19.77 -0.15
C GLU A 331 -10.31 18.83 0.30
N LEU A 332 -10.60 17.70 0.95
CA LEU A 332 -9.56 16.75 1.36
C LEU A 332 -8.76 16.26 0.15
N PRO A 333 -7.43 16.42 0.17
CA PRO A 333 -6.60 16.11 -0.99
C PRO A 333 -6.33 14.60 -1.09
N TYR A 334 -6.35 14.10 -2.33
CA TYR A 334 -5.95 12.74 -2.68
C TYR A 334 -4.91 12.76 -3.80
N ARG A 335 -4.12 11.70 -3.90
CA ARG A 335 -3.35 11.37 -5.09
C ARG A 335 -3.93 10.14 -5.72
N ASP A 336 -4.06 10.18 -7.01
CA ASP A 336 -4.51 9.10 -7.85
C ASP A 336 -3.31 8.32 -8.38
N PHE A 337 -3.58 7.17 -8.93
CA PHE A 337 -2.56 6.22 -9.29
C PHE A 337 -2.88 5.58 -10.63
N ILE A 338 -1.88 5.50 -11.47
CA ILE A 338 -1.96 4.74 -12.71
C ILE A 338 -0.87 3.67 -12.68
N THR A 339 -1.23 2.45 -13.02
CA THR A 339 -0.25 1.39 -13.28
C THR A 339 -0.36 0.94 -14.73
N VAL A 340 0.80 0.76 -15.37
CA VAL A 340 0.89 0.17 -16.72
C VAL A 340 1.55 -1.19 -16.58
N GLY A 341 0.81 -2.26 -16.88
CA GLY A 341 1.38 -3.59 -17.05
C GLY A 341 2.00 -3.72 -18.42
N LEU A 342 3.24 -4.16 -18.48
CA LEU A 342 3.91 -4.53 -19.74
C LEU A 342 4.35 -5.99 -19.69
N LEU A 343 3.89 -6.78 -20.64
CA LEU A 343 4.44 -8.10 -20.91
C LEU A 343 5.62 -7.92 -21.85
N VAL A 344 6.80 -8.34 -21.40
CA VAL A 344 8.05 -8.17 -22.16
C VAL A 344 8.81 -9.49 -22.27
N LYS A 345 9.62 -9.66 -23.31
CA LYS A 345 10.51 -10.82 -23.43
C LYS A 345 11.55 -10.85 -22.32
N ASP A 346 12.18 -9.72 -22.06
CA ASP A 346 13.19 -9.56 -21.00
C ASP A 346 13.50 -8.06 -20.76
N LEU A 347 14.18 -7.75 -19.65
CA LEU A 347 14.79 -6.44 -19.42
C LEU A 347 16.25 -6.43 -19.89
N LYS A 348 16.72 -5.27 -20.36
CA LYS A 348 18.13 -5.08 -20.76
C LYS A 348 19.11 -5.26 -19.61
N ILE A 349 18.66 -4.98 -18.41
CA ILE A 349 19.48 -5.11 -17.20
C ILE A 349 19.42 -6.54 -16.66
N LYS A 350 20.59 -7.05 -16.24
CA LYS A 350 20.74 -8.40 -15.68
C LYS A 350 21.15 -8.33 -14.21
N ASN A 351 20.90 -9.41 -13.50
CA ASN A 351 21.26 -9.55 -12.10
C ASN A 351 22.77 -9.46 -11.89
N LYS A 352 23.21 -8.50 -11.10
CA LYS A 352 24.58 -8.34 -10.64
C LYS A 352 24.73 -8.57 -9.13
N THR A 353 23.68 -9.05 -8.48
CA THR A 353 23.70 -9.36 -7.04
C THR A 353 24.21 -10.78 -6.81
N LYS A 354 24.38 -11.15 -5.53
CA LYS A 354 24.74 -12.52 -5.14
C LYS A 354 23.57 -13.50 -5.15
N LEU A 355 22.35 -13.00 -5.33
CA LEU A 355 21.15 -13.82 -5.36
C LEU A 355 21.05 -14.54 -6.71
N LYS A 356 20.76 -15.82 -6.69
CA LYS A 356 20.44 -16.55 -7.92
C LYS A 356 19.00 -16.24 -8.33
N THR A 357 18.79 -16.01 -9.61
CA THR A 357 17.48 -15.76 -10.22
C THR A 357 17.35 -16.52 -11.54
N TYR A 358 16.15 -16.90 -11.89
CA TYR A 358 15.88 -17.57 -13.14
C TYR A 358 16.27 -16.65 -14.33
N ARG A 359 16.90 -17.20 -15.37
CA ARG A 359 17.43 -16.45 -16.54
C ARG A 359 18.33 -15.25 -16.20
N ASN A 360 18.91 -15.23 -15.01
CA ASN A 360 19.72 -14.11 -14.52
C ASN A 360 18.95 -12.76 -14.52
N GLN A 361 17.64 -12.80 -14.30
CA GLN A 361 16.79 -11.63 -14.17
C GLN A 361 17.11 -10.87 -12.88
N ILE A 362 16.81 -9.56 -12.84
CA ILE A 362 17.01 -8.78 -11.62
C ILE A 362 16.10 -9.29 -10.49
N PRO A 363 16.62 -9.37 -9.24
CA PRO A 363 15.90 -10.00 -8.12
C PRO A 363 14.87 -9.11 -7.45
N ASP A 364 14.74 -7.87 -7.88
CA ASP A 364 13.92 -6.86 -7.22
C ASP A 364 12.43 -7.19 -7.37
N THR A 365 11.69 -7.12 -6.27
CA THR A 365 10.23 -7.12 -6.32
C THR A 365 9.73 -5.77 -6.79
N TRP A 366 10.38 -4.68 -6.35
CA TRP A 366 10.13 -3.36 -6.88
C TRP A 366 11.37 -2.47 -6.83
N ILE A 367 11.42 -1.49 -7.74
CA ILE A 367 12.51 -0.53 -7.90
C ILE A 367 11.91 0.88 -7.82
N TYR A 368 12.51 1.72 -6.98
CA TYR A 368 12.20 3.16 -6.94
C TYR A 368 12.90 3.87 -8.08
N ILE A 369 12.17 4.50 -8.99
CA ILE A 369 12.74 5.23 -10.13
C ILE A 369 12.89 6.70 -9.75
N GLN A 370 14.11 7.12 -9.46
CA GLN A 370 14.42 8.49 -9.04
C GLN A 370 15.04 9.32 -10.16
N GLU A 371 15.00 8.82 -11.39
CA GLU A 371 15.42 9.57 -12.57
C GLU A 371 14.51 10.77 -12.80
N ARG A 372 15.12 11.94 -13.08
CA ARG A 372 14.40 13.21 -13.21
C ARG A 372 13.73 13.38 -14.55
N ASP A 373 14.22 12.69 -15.56
CA ASP A 373 13.82 12.82 -16.95
C ASP A 373 12.69 11.88 -17.36
N VAL A 374 12.05 11.20 -16.39
CA VAL A 374 10.89 10.32 -16.56
C VAL A 374 9.85 10.54 -15.47
N LYS A 375 8.58 10.29 -15.78
CA LYS A 375 7.43 10.44 -14.85
C LYS A 375 7.22 9.19 -14.00
N ILE A 376 7.67 8.01 -14.46
CA ILE A 376 7.56 6.75 -13.70
C ILE A 376 8.16 6.89 -12.30
N GLY A 377 7.40 6.50 -11.29
CA GLY A 377 7.84 6.54 -9.90
C GLY A 377 8.41 5.22 -9.39
N ARG A 378 7.81 4.10 -9.77
CA ARG A 378 8.25 2.76 -9.36
C ARG A 378 8.05 1.75 -10.48
N LEU A 379 8.89 0.72 -10.47
CA LEU A 379 8.80 -0.43 -11.35
C LEU A 379 8.63 -1.68 -10.49
N GLN A 380 7.56 -2.44 -10.70
CA GLN A 380 7.34 -3.76 -10.11
C GLN A 380 7.74 -4.85 -11.08
N ILE A 381 8.24 -5.98 -10.56
CA ILE A 381 8.57 -7.17 -11.34
C ILE A 381 7.77 -8.32 -10.75
N PHE A 382 6.63 -8.61 -11.35
CA PHE A 382 5.67 -9.58 -10.81
C PHE A 382 6.21 -11.00 -10.78
N ASN A 383 7.14 -11.36 -11.67
CA ASN A 383 7.87 -12.64 -11.62
C ASN A 383 8.52 -12.90 -10.25
N ASN A 384 8.99 -11.84 -9.56
CA ASN A 384 9.65 -11.95 -8.26
C ASN A 384 8.67 -11.89 -7.07
N TRP A 385 7.44 -11.39 -7.28
CA TRP A 385 6.38 -11.48 -6.28
C TRP A 385 5.80 -12.89 -6.21
N SER A 386 5.45 -13.45 -7.38
CA SER A 386 5.03 -14.83 -7.52
C SER A 386 5.22 -15.29 -8.97
N PRO A 387 5.82 -16.45 -9.22
CA PRO A 387 5.94 -16.98 -10.58
C PRO A 387 4.58 -17.28 -11.22
N TYR A 388 3.53 -17.46 -10.42
CA TYR A 388 2.17 -17.75 -10.89
C TYR A 388 1.35 -16.50 -11.25
N MET A 389 1.94 -15.31 -11.13
CA MET A 389 1.36 -14.07 -11.65
C MET A 389 1.65 -13.85 -13.14
N VAL A 390 2.49 -14.68 -13.73
CA VAL A 390 2.91 -14.58 -15.13
C VAL A 390 2.50 -15.84 -15.88
N GLU A 391 1.73 -15.68 -16.95
CA GLU A 391 1.19 -16.82 -17.71
C GLU A 391 2.30 -17.67 -18.32
N ASP A 392 3.27 -17.04 -18.98
CA ASP A 392 4.46 -17.70 -19.50
C ASP A 392 5.71 -17.24 -18.73
N TYR A 393 5.85 -17.75 -17.50
CA TYR A 393 6.93 -17.38 -16.60
C TYR A 393 8.33 -17.68 -17.16
N GLU A 394 8.47 -18.78 -17.90
CA GLU A 394 9.77 -19.22 -18.36
C GLU A 394 10.33 -18.34 -19.50
N ASN A 395 9.47 -17.76 -20.31
CA ASN A 395 9.88 -17.01 -21.50
C ASN A 395 9.66 -15.51 -21.40
N THR A 396 8.83 -15.02 -20.47
CA THR A 396 8.45 -13.62 -20.40
C THR A 396 8.65 -13.01 -19.01
N MET A 397 8.64 -11.69 -18.96
CA MET A 397 8.54 -10.91 -17.72
C MET A 397 7.27 -10.07 -17.76
N TRP A 398 6.57 -10.04 -16.64
CA TRP A 398 5.42 -9.17 -16.40
C TRP A 398 5.82 -8.09 -15.44
N ILE A 399 5.81 -6.83 -15.88
CA ILE A 399 6.28 -5.69 -15.11
C ILE A 399 5.17 -4.66 -14.97
N GLY A 400 5.16 -3.94 -13.85
CA GLY A 400 4.20 -2.87 -13.56
C GLY A 400 4.90 -1.54 -13.36
N LEU A 401 4.51 -0.53 -14.12
CA LEU A 401 5.01 0.82 -14.03
C LEU A 401 4.01 1.69 -13.27
N GLU A 402 4.45 2.33 -12.20
CA GLU A 402 3.61 3.13 -11.33
C GLU A 402 3.80 4.62 -11.57
N TYR A 403 2.67 5.30 -11.79
CA TYR A 403 2.58 6.74 -12.00
C TYR A 403 1.65 7.37 -10.96
N PHE A 404 2.07 8.50 -10.41
CA PHE A 404 1.29 9.28 -9.44
C PHE A 404 0.73 10.51 -10.13
N CYS A 405 -0.57 10.68 -10.08
CA CYS A 405 -1.27 11.74 -10.78
C CYS A 405 -2.41 12.32 -9.92
N ALA A 406 -3.16 13.23 -10.47
CA ALA A 406 -4.42 13.71 -9.92
C ALA A 406 -5.52 13.55 -10.97
N GLU A 407 -6.73 13.20 -10.52
CA GLU A 407 -7.91 13.16 -11.38
C GLU A 407 -8.06 14.51 -12.11
N GLY A 408 -8.17 14.45 -13.44
CA GLY A 408 -8.26 15.65 -14.28
C GLY A 408 -6.94 16.24 -14.76
N ASP A 409 -5.77 15.75 -14.29
CA ASP A 409 -4.49 16.19 -14.85
C ASP A 409 -4.20 15.60 -16.25
N GLU A 410 -3.10 16.06 -16.88
CA GLU A 410 -2.69 15.62 -18.22
C GLU A 410 -2.51 14.09 -18.29
N MET A 411 -1.85 13.49 -17.28
CA MET A 411 -1.60 12.06 -17.26
C MET A 411 -2.89 11.25 -17.07
N TRP A 412 -3.80 11.75 -16.25
CA TRP A 412 -5.09 11.09 -16.03
C TRP A 412 -5.97 11.10 -17.28
N ASN A 413 -6.00 12.23 -17.99
CA ASN A 413 -6.84 12.44 -19.15
C ASN A 413 -6.26 11.89 -20.47
N MET A 414 -4.97 11.56 -20.49
CA MET A 414 -4.31 10.95 -21.66
C MET A 414 -5.02 9.65 -22.03
N ASP A 415 -5.19 9.36 -23.32
CA ASP A 415 -5.71 8.08 -23.79
C ASP A 415 -4.76 6.91 -23.46
N ASP A 416 -5.29 5.69 -23.46
CA ASP A 416 -4.54 4.52 -23.00
C ASP A 416 -3.35 4.19 -23.92
N GLU A 417 -3.51 4.33 -25.25
CA GLU A 417 -2.44 4.04 -26.22
C GLU A 417 -1.29 5.02 -26.07
N ALA A 418 -1.58 6.34 -26.01
CA ALA A 418 -0.55 7.36 -25.84
C ALA A 418 0.16 7.22 -24.50
N PHE A 419 -0.56 6.86 -23.43
CA PHE A 419 0.04 6.65 -22.11
C PHE A 419 0.96 5.42 -22.10
N ILE A 420 0.55 4.32 -22.73
CA ILE A 420 1.34 3.10 -22.86
C ILE A 420 2.61 3.38 -23.68
N GLU A 421 2.52 4.12 -24.79
CA GLU A 421 3.70 4.51 -25.57
C GLU A 421 4.65 5.40 -24.77
N MET A 422 4.13 6.39 -24.04
CA MET A 422 4.95 7.19 -23.11
C MET A 422 5.68 6.30 -22.10
N ALA A 423 5.00 5.31 -21.51
CA ALA A 423 5.58 4.40 -20.54
C ALA A 423 6.71 3.53 -21.13
N LYS A 424 6.55 3.04 -22.35
CA LYS A 424 7.60 2.33 -23.10
C LYS A 424 8.79 3.23 -23.41
N ASP A 425 8.52 4.48 -23.84
CA ASP A 425 9.55 5.47 -24.13
C ASP A 425 10.38 5.82 -22.90
N GLU A 426 9.75 5.95 -21.75
CA GLU A 426 10.45 6.22 -20.50
C GLU A 426 11.40 5.09 -20.10
N LEU A 427 10.96 3.82 -20.17
CA LEU A 427 11.84 2.68 -19.88
C LEU A 427 12.98 2.54 -20.89
N TYR A 428 12.71 2.81 -22.17
CA TYR A 428 13.75 2.86 -23.20
C TYR A 428 14.76 3.96 -22.91
N LYS A 429 14.30 5.17 -22.62
CA LYS A 429 15.13 6.34 -22.31
C LYS A 429 16.07 6.11 -21.14
N ILE A 430 15.61 5.41 -20.10
CA ILE A 430 16.45 5.08 -18.95
C ILE A 430 17.25 3.78 -19.10
N GLY A 431 17.16 3.15 -20.25
CA GLY A 431 17.98 1.98 -20.63
C GLY A 431 17.56 0.66 -19.99
N LEU A 432 16.33 0.56 -19.48
CA LEU A 432 15.83 -0.67 -18.84
C LEU A 432 15.17 -1.64 -19.83
N LEU A 433 14.64 -1.15 -20.94
CA LEU A 433 13.85 -1.92 -21.90
C LEU A 433 14.28 -1.61 -23.33
N ALA A 434 14.16 -2.59 -24.23
CA ALA A 434 14.10 -2.38 -25.68
C ALA A 434 12.63 -2.37 -26.10
N LYS A 435 12.22 -1.40 -26.93
CA LYS A 435 10.79 -1.27 -27.34
C LYS A 435 10.28 -2.51 -28.08
N GLU A 436 11.13 -3.13 -28.88
CA GLU A 436 10.86 -4.35 -29.63
C GLU A 436 10.66 -5.60 -28.77
N ASP A 437 10.98 -5.52 -27.48
CA ASP A 437 10.77 -6.61 -26.53
C ASP A 437 9.40 -6.56 -25.84
N VAL A 438 8.60 -5.52 -26.07
CA VAL A 438 7.23 -5.43 -25.55
C VAL A 438 6.29 -6.29 -26.37
N ILE A 439 5.59 -7.20 -25.71
CA ILE A 439 4.65 -8.16 -26.33
C ILE A 439 3.22 -7.64 -26.21
N ASP A 440 2.83 -7.16 -25.00
CA ASP A 440 1.47 -6.71 -24.72
C ASP A 440 1.48 -5.67 -23.57
N ALA A 441 0.40 -4.92 -23.43
CA ALA A 441 0.31 -3.87 -22.41
C ALA A 441 -1.13 -3.62 -21.95
N VAL A 442 -1.27 -3.14 -20.70
CA VAL A 442 -2.55 -2.70 -20.15
C VAL A 442 -2.34 -1.50 -19.24
N ARG A 443 -3.28 -0.55 -19.23
CA ARG A 443 -3.31 0.57 -18.30
C ARG A 443 -4.47 0.42 -17.32
N ILE A 444 -4.21 0.67 -16.04
CA ILE A 444 -5.21 0.61 -14.98
C ILE A 444 -5.15 1.92 -14.20
N LYS A 445 -6.30 2.59 -14.04
CA LYS A 445 -6.47 3.80 -13.23
C LYS A 445 -7.06 3.44 -11.88
N MET A 446 -6.54 4.05 -10.82
CA MET A 446 -7.08 3.93 -9.46
C MET A 446 -7.26 5.31 -8.85
N PRO A 447 -8.50 5.81 -8.76
CA PRO A 447 -8.78 7.09 -8.11
C PRO A 447 -8.60 6.98 -6.59
N LYS A 448 -8.24 8.11 -5.97
CA LYS A 448 -8.14 8.28 -4.51
C LYS A 448 -7.29 7.22 -3.81
N ALA A 449 -6.18 6.83 -4.47
CA ALA A 449 -5.29 5.78 -3.97
C ALA A 449 -4.54 6.20 -2.71
N TYR A 450 -4.20 7.49 -2.58
CA TYR A 450 -3.39 8.01 -1.49
C TYR A 450 -4.04 9.24 -0.86
N PRO A 451 -4.64 9.11 0.35
CA PRO A 451 -4.98 10.27 1.17
C PRO A 451 -3.74 11.13 1.43
N SER A 452 -3.81 12.42 1.16
CA SER A 452 -2.67 13.33 1.24
C SER A 452 -2.77 14.24 2.47
N TYR A 453 -1.63 14.61 3.05
CA TYR A 453 -1.56 15.30 4.35
C TYR A 453 -1.12 16.75 4.18
N PHE A 454 -1.94 17.53 3.47
CA PHE A 454 -1.77 18.97 3.31
C PHE A 454 -3.13 19.67 3.13
N GLY A 455 -3.15 21.00 3.12
CA GLY A 455 -4.38 21.78 2.92
C GLY A 455 -5.40 21.53 4.03
N SER A 456 -6.63 21.20 3.66
CA SER A 456 -7.76 20.94 4.56
C SER A 456 -7.56 19.76 5.51
N TYR A 457 -6.60 18.87 5.25
CA TYR A 457 -6.22 17.78 6.15
C TYR A 457 -5.91 18.25 7.59
N TYR A 458 -5.29 19.41 7.76
CA TYR A 458 -4.95 19.93 9.10
C TYR A 458 -6.17 20.33 9.94
N SER A 459 -7.35 20.38 9.34
CA SER A 459 -8.63 20.62 10.00
C SER A 459 -9.53 19.38 10.06
N LEU A 460 -8.98 18.18 9.76
CA LEU A 460 -9.73 16.93 9.68
C LEU A 460 -10.45 16.57 10.98
N ASP A 461 -9.95 17.02 12.15
CA ASP A 461 -10.56 16.73 13.43
C ASP A 461 -12.01 17.25 13.54
N LYS A 462 -12.35 18.39 12.90
CA LYS A 462 -13.73 18.88 12.83
C LYS A 462 -14.66 17.90 12.10
N VAL A 463 -14.16 17.25 11.05
CA VAL A 463 -14.92 16.25 10.29
C VAL A 463 -15.10 14.98 11.12
N LYS A 464 -14.08 14.56 11.85
CA LYS A 464 -14.17 13.41 12.77
C LYS A 464 -15.19 13.66 13.88
N ASP A 465 -15.11 14.81 14.54
CA ASP A 465 -16.03 15.16 15.64
C ASP A 465 -17.49 15.17 15.16
N PHE A 466 -17.72 15.71 13.96
CA PHE A 466 -19.06 15.69 13.35
C PHE A 466 -19.52 14.26 13.07
N LEU A 467 -18.70 13.43 12.40
CA LEU A 467 -19.05 12.03 12.08
C LEU A 467 -19.23 11.18 13.33
N ASP A 468 -18.44 11.41 14.39
CA ASP A 468 -18.57 10.71 15.66
C ASP A 468 -19.84 11.09 16.44
N SER A 469 -20.46 12.25 16.13
CA SER A 469 -21.77 12.63 16.66
C SER A 469 -22.93 11.78 16.14
N ILE A 470 -22.72 11.04 15.04
CA ILE A 470 -23.69 10.08 14.49
C ILE A 470 -23.44 8.72 15.15
N GLU A 471 -24.35 8.30 16.05
CA GLU A 471 -24.10 7.23 17.03
C GLU A 471 -23.65 5.90 16.41
N ASN A 472 -24.31 5.45 15.34
CA ASN A 472 -24.11 4.14 14.73
C ASN A 472 -23.34 4.19 13.38
N LEU A 473 -22.68 5.32 13.09
CA LEU A 473 -21.78 5.49 11.94
C LEU A 473 -20.33 5.23 12.36
N TYR A 474 -19.60 4.41 11.63
CA TYR A 474 -18.19 4.09 11.85
C TYR A 474 -17.39 4.29 10.58
N CYS A 475 -16.36 5.13 10.64
CA CYS A 475 -15.42 5.35 9.54
C CYS A 475 -14.23 4.40 9.68
N ILE A 476 -14.02 3.51 8.70
CA ILE A 476 -13.01 2.47 8.74
C ILE A 476 -12.12 2.48 7.50
N GLY A 477 -10.94 1.90 7.61
CA GLY A 477 -10.03 1.72 6.48
C GLY A 477 -9.28 2.99 6.07
N ARG A 478 -8.69 2.94 4.89
CA ARG A 478 -7.78 3.97 4.37
C ARG A 478 -8.51 5.27 4.01
N ASN A 479 -9.52 5.18 3.17
CA ASN A 479 -10.24 6.34 2.66
C ASN A 479 -11.34 6.81 3.62
N GLY A 480 -11.98 5.89 4.36
CA GLY A 480 -12.96 6.24 5.39
C GLY A 480 -12.37 7.01 6.57
N GLN A 481 -11.05 6.94 6.78
CA GLN A 481 -10.35 7.73 7.79
C GLN A 481 -9.46 8.82 7.20
N HIS A 482 -9.40 8.96 5.89
CA HIS A 482 -8.42 9.82 5.21
C HIS A 482 -7.00 9.62 5.76
N ARG A 483 -6.58 8.38 5.91
CA ARG A 483 -5.29 8.01 6.51
C ARG A 483 -4.54 7.00 5.63
N TYR A 484 -3.22 7.14 5.55
CA TYR A 484 -2.37 6.22 4.78
C TYR A 484 -2.23 4.87 5.51
N ASN A 485 -3.35 4.16 5.64
CA ASN A 485 -3.41 2.83 6.22
C ASN A 485 -2.93 1.78 5.22
N ASN A 486 -2.08 0.86 5.67
CA ASN A 486 -1.82 -0.40 4.97
C ASN A 486 -3.00 -1.38 5.19
N MET A 487 -2.92 -2.57 4.60
CA MET A 487 -3.97 -3.59 4.73
C MET A 487 -4.25 -3.95 6.19
N ASP A 488 -3.21 -4.21 6.98
CA ASP A 488 -3.31 -4.54 8.41
C ASP A 488 -3.96 -3.43 9.24
N HIS A 489 -3.55 -2.17 9.04
CA HIS A 489 -4.18 -1.03 9.69
C HIS A 489 -5.66 -0.90 9.29
N SER A 490 -5.99 -1.10 8.01
CA SER A 490 -7.37 -1.08 7.54
C SER A 490 -8.21 -2.17 8.19
N MET A 491 -7.66 -3.38 8.34
CA MET A 491 -8.30 -4.48 9.08
C MET A 491 -8.50 -4.13 10.55
N LEU A 492 -7.48 -3.56 11.20
CA LEU A 492 -7.55 -3.16 12.61
C LEU A 492 -8.63 -2.12 12.87
N THR A 493 -8.80 -1.13 12.00
CA THR A 493 -9.91 -0.15 12.15
C THR A 493 -11.28 -0.84 12.16
N ALA A 494 -11.44 -1.87 11.34
CA ALA A 494 -12.67 -2.65 11.27
C ALA A 494 -12.88 -3.51 12.52
N ILE A 495 -11.83 -4.17 12.99
CA ILE A 495 -11.87 -5.00 14.21
C ILE A 495 -12.25 -4.14 15.41
N GLU A 496 -11.63 -2.97 15.55
CA GLU A 496 -11.93 -2.04 16.65
C GLU A 496 -13.37 -1.48 16.56
N ALA A 497 -13.87 -1.22 15.34
CA ALA A 497 -15.24 -0.77 15.14
C ALA A 497 -16.26 -1.86 15.54
N VAL A 498 -16.05 -3.10 15.12
CA VAL A 498 -16.94 -4.21 15.48
C VAL A 498 -16.88 -4.49 16.98
N LYS A 499 -15.70 -4.44 17.59
CA LYS A 499 -15.54 -4.57 19.05
C LYS A 499 -16.30 -3.48 19.80
N ASN A 500 -16.20 -2.23 19.37
CA ASN A 500 -16.96 -1.12 19.97
C ASN A 500 -18.48 -1.37 19.90
N ILE A 501 -18.98 -1.89 18.77
CA ILE A 501 -20.39 -2.26 18.60
C ILE A 501 -20.79 -3.42 19.51
N GLU A 502 -19.96 -4.45 19.65
CA GLU A 502 -20.17 -5.59 20.54
C GLU A 502 -20.27 -5.15 22.01
N GLU A 503 -19.45 -4.20 22.43
CA GLU A 503 -19.44 -3.60 23.76
C GLU A 503 -20.61 -2.61 24.00
N GLY A 504 -21.52 -2.45 23.04
CA GLY A 504 -22.74 -1.66 23.14
C GLY A 504 -22.72 -0.30 22.44
N GLY A 505 -21.59 0.08 21.83
CA GLY A 505 -21.48 1.32 21.04
C GLY A 505 -21.43 2.62 21.83
N TYR A 506 -21.37 2.55 23.16
CA TYR A 506 -21.38 3.72 24.06
C TYR A 506 -19.99 4.32 24.33
N ALA A 507 -18.93 3.60 23.99
CA ALA A 507 -17.58 4.08 24.15
C ALA A 507 -17.20 5.07 23.04
N SER A 508 -16.26 5.98 23.35
CA SER A 508 -15.68 6.88 22.35
C SER A 508 -15.11 6.09 21.16
N LYS A 509 -15.34 6.58 19.94
CA LYS A 509 -14.75 5.99 18.71
C LYS A 509 -13.30 6.41 18.46
N SER A 510 -12.71 7.20 19.36
CA SER A 510 -11.36 7.76 19.21
C SER A 510 -10.27 6.68 19.00
N HIS A 511 -10.41 5.50 19.62
CA HIS A 511 -9.47 4.40 19.44
C HIS A 511 -9.47 3.84 18.01
N ILE A 512 -10.60 3.91 17.29
CA ILE A 512 -10.72 3.51 15.88
C ILE A 512 -9.94 4.49 14.99
N TRP A 513 -10.09 5.80 15.26
CA TRP A 513 -9.34 6.85 14.56
C TRP A 513 -7.83 6.81 14.87
N ASN A 514 -7.46 6.30 16.05
CA ASN A 514 -6.08 6.22 16.50
C ASN A 514 -5.32 4.98 16.01
N VAL A 515 -5.96 4.08 15.31
CA VAL A 515 -5.24 3.02 14.58
C VAL A 515 -4.23 3.68 13.63
N ASN A 516 -2.95 3.24 13.68
CA ASN A 516 -1.85 3.83 12.90
C ASN A 516 -1.59 5.32 13.19
N SER A 517 -1.90 5.78 14.42
CA SER A 517 -1.53 7.13 14.89
C SER A 517 -0.19 7.14 15.63
N GLU A 518 0.39 5.97 15.89
CA GLU A 518 1.69 5.88 16.53
C GLU A 518 2.74 6.63 15.71
N THR A 519 3.51 7.47 16.41
CA THR A 519 4.59 8.27 15.82
C THR A 519 5.75 7.43 15.30
N GLU A 520 5.63 6.10 15.33
CA GLU A 520 6.65 5.15 14.91
C GLU A 520 6.07 4.09 13.95
N TYR A 521 6.36 4.25 12.66
CA TYR A 521 6.19 3.18 11.71
C TYR A 521 7.31 2.15 11.92
N HIS A 522 7.00 1.07 12.60
CA HIS A 522 7.96 0.03 12.89
C HIS A 522 7.86 -1.11 11.88
N GLU A 523 8.68 -1.11 10.85
CA GLU A 523 9.02 -2.31 10.07
C GLU A 523 10.07 -3.20 10.80
N VAL A 524 10.25 -3.05 12.10
CA VAL A 524 11.29 -3.75 12.87
C VAL A 524 10.68 -4.82 13.77
N LYS A 525 11.17 -6.03 13.64
CA LYS A 525 10.92 -7.14 14.57
C LYS A 525 11.61 -6.81 15.91
N LYS A 526 10.87 -6.79 17.03
CA LYS A 526 11.48 -6.87 18.36
C LYS A 526 12.04 -8.25 18.60
#